data_1c48bee4372af033dce3d0d007d056eb
#
_entry.id   1c48bee4372af033dce3d0d007d056eb
#
_cell.length_a   1.000
_cell.length_b   1.000
_cell.length_c   1.000
_cell.angle_alpha   90.00
_cell.angle_beta   90.00
_cell.angle_gamma   90.00
#
_symmetry.space_group_name_H-M   'P 1'
#
loop_
_entity.id
_entity.type
_entity.pdbx_description
1 polymer ?
#
loop_
_entity_poly.entity_id
_entity_poly.type
_entity_poly.pdbx_seq_one_letter_code
_entity_poly.pdbx_strand_id
1 'polypeptide(L)'
;MRIALGLQYDGSPYSGWQTQVNHNTVQDELEKAISAFVGEQACAELPIHTITAGRTDAGVHALGQVIHFDTNVEREDFSWVRGVNSFLPESIVVNWAKPVTDDFSARFSAYEREYIYALQAGPCRSPMSHSRAGYLMLPPNQWLDIEAMKQSAECLIGEHDFSSFRSSECQSKTPVKTIYSIEIIAEQPWLYFRIRGNAFLHHMIRNLVGCFLQIGQGRQRPEWMAEVLAAKNRQIAAPTFMADGLYLAKIQYPEEFAIPAPWLENSWLPPQVIGKQKQEHKKS
;
A
#
# COMPACT_ATOMS: atom_id res chain seq x y z
N MET A 1 0.59 -23.17 16.24
CA MET A 1 1.26 -22.96 14.92
C MET A 1 1.00 -21.57 14.42
N ARG A 2 1.92 -21.01 13.62
CA ARG A 2 1.76 -19.68 13.01
C ARG A 2 1.36 -19.80 11.54
N ILE A 3 0.34 -19.04 11.13
CA ILE A 3 -0.16 -18.97 9.75
C ILE A 3 0.05 -17.58 9.21
N ALA A 4 0.65 -17.47 8.02
CA ALA A 4 0.69 -16.24 7.24
C ALA A 4 -0.40 -16.27 6.16
N LEU A 5 -1.08 -15.13 5.95
CA LEU A 5 -2.05 -14.94 4.88
C LEU A 5 -1.63 -13.76 4.00
N GLY A 6 -1.79 -13.93 2.70
CA GLY A 6 -1.71 -12.84 1.73
C GLY A 6 -3.10 -12.33 1.37
N LEU A 7 -3.29 -11.01 1.41
CA LEU A 7 -4.58 -10.36 1.28
C LEU A 7 -4.59 -9.30 0.17
N GLN A 8 -5.76 -9.16 -0.45
CA GLN A 8 -6.14 -7.98 -1.21
C GLN A 8 -7.41 -7.37 -0.62
N TYR A 9 -7.52 -6.06 -0.65
CA TYR A 9 -8.75 -5.38 -0.23
C TYR A 9 -8.96 -4.01 -0.90
N ASP A 10 -10.23 -3.71 -1.13
CA ASP A 10 -10.71 -2.36 -1.36
C ASP A 10 -10.85 -1.67 0.00
N GLY A 11 -10.01 -0.65 0.24
CA GLY A 11 -9.98 0.08 1.50
C GLY A 11 -11.07 1.15 1.63
N SER A 12 -11.79 1.45 0.55
CA SER A 12 -12.73 2.59 0.51
C SER A 12 -13.85 2.53 1.55
N PRO A 13 -14.43 1.36 1.91
CA PRO A 13 -15.48 1.31 2.93
C PRO A 13 -14.94 1.33 4.37
N TYR A 14 -13.59 1.29 4.58
CA TYR A 14 -12.99 1.09 5.89
C TYR A 14 -12.31 2.34 6.45
N SER A 15 -12.30 2.42 7.78
CA SER A 15 -11.53 3.41 8.55
C SER A 15 -10.02 3.10 8.59
N GLY A 16 -9.53 2.32 7.64
CA GLY A 16 -8.15 1.84 7.52
C GLY A 16 -7.97 0.41 8.04
N TRP A 17 -6.71 0.01 8.19
CA TRP A 17 -6.38 -1.33 8.63
C TRP A 17 -6.69 -1.59 10.10
N GLN A 18 -6.15 -0.74 11.01
CA GLN A 18 -6.09 -1.00 12.45
C GLN A 18 -7.43 -0.84 13.12
N THR A 19 -7.83 -1.82 13.96
CA THR A 19 -9.00 -1.76 14.84
C THR A 19 -9.11 -0.42 15.57
N GLN A 20 -10.30 0.17 15.52
CA GLN A 20 -10.70 1.43 16.15
C GLN A 20 -12.01 1.25 16.89
N VAL A 21 -12.41 2.28 17.65
CA VAL A 21 -13.63 2.24 18.48
C VAL A 21 -14.91 1.97 17.64
N ASN A 22 -14.93 2.40 16.38
CA ASN A 22 -16.07 2.18 15.48
C ASN A 22 -16.13 0.77 14.87
N HIS A 23 -15.11 -0.08 15.08
CA HIS A 23 -15.03 -1.44 14.56
C HIS A 23 -15.32 -1.56 13.04
N ASN A 24 -15.01 -0.53 12.26
CA ASN A 24 -15.16 -0.51 10.81
C ASN A 24 -13.78 -0.54 10.13
N THR A 25 -13.01 -1.59 10.35
CA THR A 25 -11.64 -1.71 9.83
C THR A 25 -11.43 -3.07 9.15
N VAL A 26 -10.42 -3.13 8.28
CA VAL A 26 -10.04 -4.38 7.61
C VAL A 26 -9.64 -5.46 8.62
N GLN A 27 -8.95 -5.07 9.71
CA GLN A 27 -8.54 -5.98 10.78
C GLN A 27 -9.75 -6.61 11.48
N ASP A 28 -10.78 -5.82 11.81
CA ASP A 28 -11.97 -6.32 12.50
C ASP A 28 -12.71 -7.37 11.65
N GLU A 29 -12.91 -7.10 10.35
CA GLU A 29 -13.58 -8.05 9.45
C GLU A 29 -12.75 -9.31 9.24
N LEU A 30 -11.44 -9.19 9.12
CA LEU A 30 -10.54 -10.33 8.94
C LEU A 30 -10.49 -11.21 10.20
N GLU A 31 -10.30 -10.63 11.38
CA GLU A 31 -10.26 -11.40 12.64
C GLU A 31 -11.59 -12.09 12.94
N LYS A 32 -12.72 -11.43 12.63
CA LYS A 32 -14.05 -12.02 12.69
C LYS A 32 -14.20 -13.20 11.73
N ALA A 33 -13.75 -13.08 10.48
CA ALA A 33 -13.82 -14.15 9.49
C ALA A 33 -12.94 -15.35 9.87
N ILE A 34 -11.70 -15.11 10.33
CA ILE A 34 -10.81 -16.17 10.81
C ILE A 34 -11.44 -16.87 12.03
N SER A 35 -11.97 -16.11 13.00
CA SER A 35 -12.60 -16.65 14.20
C SER A 35 -13.81 -17.51 13.87
N ALA A 36 -14.64 -17.09 12.92
CA ALA A 36 -15.78 -17.87 12.45
C ALA A 36 -15.33 -19.17 11.78
N PHE A 37 -14.23 -19.16 11.03
CA PHE A 37 -13.70 -20.34 10.37
C PHE A 37 -13.05 -21.34 11.32
N VAL A 38 -12.31 -20.90 12.34
CA VAL A 38 -11.67 -21.80 13.32
C VAL A 38 -12.65 -22.33 14.36
N GLY A 39 -13.73 -21.60 14.64
CA GLY A 39 -14.79 -21.97 15.56
C GLY A 39 -14.61 -21.43 16.99
N GLU A 40 -15.71 -21.30 17.71
CA GLU A 40 -15.77 -20.69 19.05
C GLU A 40 -14.85 -21.36 20.08
N GLN A 41 -14.80 -22.69 20.09
CA GLN A 41 -14.00 -23.43 21.05
C GLN A 41 -12.49 -23.12 20.86
N ALA A 42 -11.99 -23.12 19.62
CA ALA A 42 -10.60 -22.80 19.33
C ALA A 42 -10.25 -21.35 19.68
N CYS A 43 -11.17 -20.40 19.41
CA CYS A 43 -11.01 -19.00 19.79
C CYS A 43 -11.05 -18.78 21.31
N ALA A 44 -11.81 -19.57 22.06
CA ALA A 44 -11.85 -19.49 23.52
C ALA A 44 -10.51 -19.93 24.13
N GLU A 45 -9.83 -20.90 23.52
CA GLU A 45 -8.51 -21.36 23.93
C GLU A 45 -7.38 -20.42 23.49
N LEU A 46 -7.44 -19.95 22.25
CA LEU A 46 -6.45 -19.05 21.67
C LEU A 46 -7.14 -17.98 20.77
N PRO A 47 -7.42 -16.78 21.30
CA PRO A 47 -8.04 -15.71 20.56
C PRO A 47 -7.22 -15.29 19.32
N ILE A 48 -7.90 -15.02 18.21
CA ILE A 48 -7.26 -14.60 16.97
C ILE A 48 -6.81 -13.14 17.09
N HIS A 49 -5.52 -12.91 16.96
CA HIS A 49 -4.90 -11.59 16.86
C HIS A 49 -3.98 -11.52 15.65
N THR A 50 -4.30 -10.65 14.71
CA THR A 50 -3.52 -10.51 13.48
C THR A 50 -2.44 -9.45 13.61
N ILE A 51 -1.24 -9.77 13.09
CA ILE A 51 -0.13 -8.83 12.97
C ILE A 51 0.11 -8.57 11.48
N THR A 52 -0.01 -7.31 11.09
CA THR A 52 0.12 -6.86 9.69
C THR A 52 1.53 -6.37 9.36
N ALA A 53 1.95 -6.58 8.11
CA ALA A 53 3.22 -6.07 7.58
C ALA A 53 3.28 -4.54 7.47
N GLY A 54 2.14 -3.91 7.19
CA GLY A 54 2.01 -2.47 7.10
C GLY A 54 0.56 -2.02 7.30
N ARG A 55 0.34 -1.05 8.19
CA ARG A 55 -0.97 -0.43 8.34
C ARG A 55 -1.26 0.44 7.13
N THR A 56 -2.51 0.47 6.71
CA THR A 56 -3.02 1.39 5.68
C THR A 56 -4.00 2.36 6.31
N ASP A 57 -4.02 3.60 5.82
CA ASP A 57 -4.93 4.65 6.28
C ASP A 57 -6.36 4.38 5.79
N ALA A 58 -7.34 5.12 6.30
CA ALA A 58 -8.72 5.11 5.79
C ALA A 58 -8.74 5.38 4.28
N GLY A 59 -9.48 4.55 3.53
CA GLY A 59 -9.59 4.62 2.08
C GLY A 59 -8.40 4.07 1.28
N VAL A 60 -7.32 3.65 1.92
CA VAL A 60 -6.14 3.08 1.25
C VAL A 60 -6.33 1.58 0.99
N HIS A 61 -6.03 1.14 -0.23
CA HIS A 61 -6.18 -0.23 -0.68
C HIS A 61 -4.92 -1.07 -0.44
N ALA A 62 -5.04 -2.38 -0.63
CA ALA A 62 -3.89 -3.27 -0.74
C ALA A 62 -4.08 -4.31 -1.84
N LEU A 63 -3.00 -4.57 -2.58
CA LEU A 63 -2.90 -5.66 -3.56
C LEU A 63 -2.03 -6.80 -3.04
N GLY A 64 -1.21 -6.54 -2.03
CA GLY A 64 -0.25 -7.51 -1.50
C GLY A 64 0.01 -7.33 -0.01
N GLN A 65 -1.02 -7.13 0.80
CA GLN A 65 -0.88 -7.15 2.26
C GLN A 65 -0.54 -8.54 2.75
N VAL A 66 0.30 -8.63 3.76
CA VAL A 66 0.63 -9.87 4.47
C VAL A 66 0.36 -9.71 5.95
N ILE A 67 -0.30 -10.69 6.52
CA ILE A 67 -0.50 -10.79 7.96
C ILE A 67 0.01 -12.14 8.47
N HIS A 68 0.16 -12.27 9.78
CA HIS A 68 0.21 -13.57 10.44
C HIS A 68 -0.63 -13.56 11.72
N PHE A 69 -1.00 -14.74 12.16
CA PHE A 69 -1.65 -15.01 13.44
C PHE A 69 -1.25 -16.38 13.97
N ASP A 70 -1.44 -16.61 15.25
CA ASP A 70 -1.22 -17.90 15.88
C ASP A 70 -2.54 -18.62 16.11
N THR A 71 -2.55 -19.96 15.94
CA THR A 71 -3.72 -20.81 16.12
C THR A 71 -3.32 -22.21 16.56
N ASN A 72 -4.23 -22.91 17.24
CA ASN A 72 -4.12 -24.35 17.58
C ASN A 72 -4.84 -25.24 16.55
N VAL A 73 -5.50 -24.63 15.54
CA VAL A 73 -6.24 -25.34 14.50
C VAL A 73 -5.34 -25.63 13.31
N GLU A 74 -5.21 -26.91 12.94
CA GLU A 74 -4.45 -27.34 11.77
C GLU A 74 -5.39 -27.60 10.59
N ARG A 75 -5.06 -27.01 9.43
CA ARG A 75 -5.78 -27.14 8.17
C ARG A 75 -4.77 -27.07 7.02
N GLU A 76 -5.14 -27.65 5.86
CA GLU A 76 -4.40 -27.44 4.61
C GLU A 76 -4.46 -25.99 4.15
N ASP A 77 -3.43 -25.52 3.46
CA ASP A 77 -3.29 -24.13 3.01
C ASP A 77 -4.52 -23.64 2.23
N PHE A 78 -5.00 -24.45 1.27
CA PHE A 78 -6.18 -24.11 0.47
C PHE A 78 -7.48 -24.09 1.29
N SER A 79 -7.57 -24.89 2.35
CA SER A 79 -8.72 -24.87 3.26
C SER A 79 -8.81 -23.55 4.03
N TRP A 80 -7.66 -22.98 4.43
CA TRP A 80 -7.60 -21.64 5.02
C TRP A 80 -8.12 -20.57 4.04
N VAL A 81 -7.66 -20.60 2.78
CA VAL A 81 -8.10 -19.65 1.74
C VAL A 81 -9.62 -19.74 1.54
N ARG A 82 -10.15 -20.94 1.26
CA ARG A 82 -11.59 -21.12 1.03
C ARG A 82 -12.43 -20.78 2.25
N GLY A 83 -12.00 -21.28 3.41
CA GLY A 83 -12.77 -21.17 4.64
C GLY A 83 -12.88 -19.74 5.12
N VAL A 84 -11.75 -19.02 5.18
CA VAL A 84 -11.77 -17.61 5.60
C VAL A 84 -12.55 -16.74 4.60
N ASN A 85 -12.34 -16.95 3.29
CA ASN A 85 -13.07 -16.19 2.26
C ASN A 85 -14.59 -16.40 2.30
N SER A 86 -15.08 -17.52 2.82
CA SER A 86 -16.55 -17.74 2.94
C SER A 86 -17.23 -16.84 4.00
N PHE A 87 -16.44 -16.24 4.88
CA PHE A 87 -16.92 -15.31 5.93
C PHE A 87 -16.52 -13.86 5.67
N LEU A 88 -15.64 -13.59 4.68
CA LEU A 88 -15.21 -12.25 4.35
C LEU A 88 -16.22 -11.52 3.45
N PRO A 89 -16.36 -10.19 3.58
CA PRO A 89 -17.08 -9.37 2.61
C PRO A 89 -16.33 -9.34 1.27
N GLU A 90 -17.03 -9.06 0.16
CA GLU A 90 -16.45 -9.01 -1.21
C GLU A 90 -15.28 -8.02 -1.35
N SER A 91 -15.18 -7.04 -0.45
CA SER A 91 -14.11 -6.04 -0.44
C SER A 91 -12.77 -6.55 0.12
N ILE A 92 -12.72 -7.74 0.71
CA ILE A 92 -11.50 -8.36 1.27
C ILE A 92 -11.38 -9.78 0.76
N VAL A 93 -10.19 -10.17 0.29
CA VAL A 93 -9.92 -11.55 -0.15
C VAL A 93 -8.57 -12.04 0.37
N VAL A 94 -8.55 -13.29 0.84
CA VAL A 94 -7.33 -14.06 1.11
C VAL A 94 -6.94 -14.76 -0.19
N ASN A 95 -5.74 -14.45 -0.70
CA ASN A 95 -5.22 -15.03 -1.94
C ASN A 95 -4.44 -16.32 -1.70
N TRP A 96 -3.72 -16.37 -0.61
CA TRP A 96 -2.93 -17.54 -0.19
C TRP A 96 -2.84 -17.63 1.33
N ALA A 97 -2.59 -18.82 1.82
CA ALA A 97 -2.28 -19.13 3.20
C ALA A 97 -1.01 -19.99 3.24
N LYS A 98 -0.21 -19.84 4.29
CA LYS A 98 1.00 -20.63 4.47
C LYS A 98 1.33 -20.79 5.94
N PRO A 99 1.60 -22.02 6.44
CA PRO A 99 2.27 -22.22 7.71
C PRO A 99 3.69 -21.63 7.65
N VAL A 100 4.08 -20.91 8.71
CA VAL A 100 5.39 -20.30 8.83
C VAL A 100 5.99 -20.65 10.20
N THR A 101 7.30 -20.49 10.32
CA THR A 101 8.02 -20.71 11.56
C THR A 101 7.71 -19.63 12.60
N ASP A 102 7.88 -19.92 13.88
CA ASP A 102 7.52 -19.01 14.98
C ASP A 102 8.36 -17.73 15.01
N ASP A 103 9.52 -17.71 14.36
CA ASP A 103 10.38 -16.53 14.17
C ASP A 103 9.90 -15.60 13.05
N PHE A 104 8.99 -16.06 12.16
CA PHE A 104 8.39 -15.17 11.15
C PHE A 104 7.50 -14.12 11.81
N SER A 105 7.71 -12.88 11.43
CA SER A 105 6.81 -11.77 11.74
C SER A 105 6.43 -11.01 10.47
N ALA A 106 5.15 -10.94 10.13
CA ALA A 106 4.71 -10.16 8.98
C ALA A 106 5.21 -8.72 9.01
N ARG A 107 5.34 -8.13 10.21
CA ARG A 107 5.81 -6.76 10.40
C ARG A 107 7.32 -6.61 10.40
N PHE A 108 8.03 -7.44 11.18
CA PHE A 108 9.45 -7.22 11.49
C PHE A 108 10.39 -7.98 10.57
N SER A 109 9.94 -9.10 9.97
CA SER A 109 10.73 -9.82 8.97
C SER A 109 10.68 -9.15 7.58
N ALA A 110 9.75 -8.23 7.35
CA ALA A 110 9.64 -7.51 6.09
C ALA A 110 10.75 -6.45 5.96
N TYR A 111 11.55 -6.53 4.89
CA TYR A 111 12.64 -5.59 4.63
C TYR A 111 12.31 -4.53 3.58
N GLU A 112 11.28 -4.75 2.73
CA GLU A 112 10.85 -3.78 1.72
C GLU A 112 9.31 -3.74 1.62
N ARG A 113 8.78 -2.55 1.31
CA ARG A 113 7.38 -2.31 0.92
C ARG A 113 7.37 -1.54 -0.38
N GLU A 114 6.43 -1.92 -1.25
CA GLU A 114 6.16 -1.22 -2.49
C GLU A 114 4.75 -0.67 -2.45
N TYR A 115 4.62 0.61 -2.78
CA TYR A 115 3.35 1.29 -2.94
C TYR A 115 3.19 1.77 -4.38
N ILE A 116 1.96 1.71 -4.86
CA ILE A 116 1.53 2.31 -6.12
C ILE A 116 0.49 3.37 -5.79
N TYR A 117 0.66 4.57 -6.35
CA TYR A 117 -0.37 5.60 -6.32
C TYR A 117 -0.87 5.82 -7.74
N ALA A 118 -2.17 5.58 -7.98
CA ALA A 118 -2.85 5.81 -9.24
C ALA A 118 -3.58 7.16 -9.21
N LEU A 119 -3.34 8.01 -10.20
CA LEU A 119 -3.93 9.32 -10.34
C LEU A 119 -4.58 9.47 -11.72
N GLN A 120 -5.80 9.93 -11.77
CA GLN A 120 -6.42 10.45 -12.96
C GLN A 120 -6.31 11.99 -12.99
N ALA A 121 -5.77 12.55 -14.06
CA ALA A 121 -5.67 14.01 -14.20
C ALA A 121 -6.40 14.47 -15.47
N GLY A 122 -7.16 15.55 -15.37
CA GLY A 122 -7.92 16.08 -16.52
C GLY A 122 -9.09 16.95 -16.11
N PRO A 123 -9.89 17.44 -17.07
CA PRO A 123 -10.96 18.39 -16.81
C PRO A 123 -12.15 17.77 -16.05
N CYS A 124 -12.36 16.46 -16.16
CA CYS A 124 -13.44 15.74 -15.51
C CYS A 124 -12.95 14.42 -14.93
N ARG A 125 -13.42 14.09 -13.73
CA ARG A 125 -13.20 12.76 -13.14
C ARG A 125 -14.07 11.70 -13.83
N SER A 126 -13.57 10.46 -13.88
CA SER A 126 -14.38 9.32 -14.29
C SER A 126 -15.12 8.72 -13.09
N PRO A 127 -16.44 8.47 -13.17
CA PRO A 127 -17.14 7.71 -12.15
C PRO A 127 -16.59 6.29 -11.97
N MET A 128 -16.00 5.71 -13.03
CA MET A 128 -15.47 4.33 -13.02
C MET A 128 -14.16 4.21 -12.23
N SER A 129 -13.46 5.33 -11.98
CA SER A 129 -12.27 5.38 -11.12
C SER A 129 -12.54 5.93 -9.72
N HIS A 130 -13.81 6.20 -9.39
CA HIS A 130 -14.22 6.66 -8.08
C HIS A 130 -13.75 5.69 -6.98
N SER A 131 -13.19 6.22 -5.92
CA SER A 131 -12.59 5.46 -4.80
C SER A 131 -11.44 4.52 -5.17
N ARG A 132 -10.93 4.54 -6.42
CA ARG A 132 -9.83 3.67 -6.90
C ARG A 132 -8.63 4.44 -7.39
N ALA A 133 -8.80 5.72 -7.70
CA ALA A 133 -7.72 6.60 -8.12
C ALA A 133 -7.89 7.98 -7.51
N GLY A 134 -6.77 8.63 -7.18
CA GLY A 134 -6.78 10.05 -6.91
C GLY A 134 -7.22 10.83 -8.14
N TYR A 135 -7.75 12.03 -7.94
CA TYR A 135 -8.15 12.90 -9.04
C TYR A 135 -7.53 14.28 -8.91
N LEU A 136 -6.94 14.74 -10.00
CA LEU A 136 -6.44 16.11 -10.15
C LEU A 136 -7.16 16.81 -11.30
N MET A 137 -7.89 17.89 -10.98
CA MET A 137 -8.50 18.71 -12.01
C MET A 137 -7.41 19.51 -12.73
N LEU A 138 -7.35 19.34 -14.04
CA LEU A 138 -6.53 20.15 -14.95
C LEU A 138 -7.42 20.74 -16.04
N PRO A 139 -7.18 21.99 -16.47
CA PRO A 139 -7.88 22.56 -17.64
C PRO A 139 -7.67 21.71 -18.89
N PRO A 140 -8.60 21.79 -19.88
CA PRO A 140 -8.40 21.16 -21.18
C PRO A 140 -7.05 21.56 -21.80
N ASN A 141 -6.38 20.59 -22.45
CA ASN A 141 -5.09 20.78 -23.12
C ASN A 141 -3.90 21.14 -22.20
N GLN A 142 -4.06 20.99 -20.86
CA GLN A 142 -2.95 21.09 -19.91
C GLN A 142 -2.58 19.70 -19.40
N TRP A 143 -1.28 19.50 -19.19
CA TRP A 143 -0.74 18.30 -18.58
C TRP A 143 0.34 18.65 -17.58
N LEU A 144 0.75 17.69 -16.78
CA LEU A 144 1.79 17.83 -15.78
C LEU A 144 3.18 17.78 -16.44
N ASP A 145 4.13 18.54 -15.90
CA ASP A 145 5.54 18.42 -16.25
C ASP A 145 6.14 17.19 -15.58
N ILE A 146 6.12 16.07 -16.30
CA ILE A 146 6.59 14.77 -15.81
C ILE A 146 8.09 14.76 -15.59
N GLU A 147 8.86 15.46 -16.45
CA GLU A 147 10.32 15.50 -16.31
C GLU A 147 10.75 16.30 -15.07
N ALA A 148 10.10 17.42 -14.79
CA ALA A 148 10.31 18.17 -13.55
C ALA A 148 9.99 17.32 -12.30
N MET A 149 8.92 16.51 -12.36
CA MET A 149 8.57 15.59 -11.28
C MET A 149 9.62 14.48 -11.10
N LYS A 150 10.10 13.87 -12.18
CA LYS A 150 11.17 12.85 -12.13
C LYS A 150 12.47 13.42 -11.57
N GLN A 151 12.89 14.59 -12.06
CA GLN A 151 14.06 15.29 -11.53
C GLN A 151 13.93 15.54 -10.02
N SER A 152 12.78 15.98 -9.56
CA SER A 152 12.54 16.23 -8.14
C SER A 152 12.52 14.96 -7.28
N ALA A 153 12.31 13.77 -7.87
CA ALA A 153 12.34 12.50 -7.15
C ALA A 153 13.76 12.04 -6.78
N GLU A 154 14.77 12.48 -7.51
CA GLU A 154 16.16 12.02 -7.33
C GLU A 154 16.70 12.31 -5.93
N CYS A 155 16.37 13.47 -5.35
CA CYS A 155 16.84 13.87 -4.02
C CYS A 155 16.21 13.05 -2.87
N LEU A 156 15.17 12.25 -3.14
CA LEU A 156 14.49 11.43 -2.16
C LEU A 156 15.04 10.00 -2.07
N ILE A 157 15.87 9.59 -3.06
CA ILE A 157 16.46 8.26 -3.08
C ILE A 157 17.56 8.15 -2.04
N GLY A 158 17.60 7.01 -1.33
CA GLY A 158 18.54 6.76 -0.25
C GLY A 158 17.94 6.95 1.13
N GLU A 159 18.79 7.00 2.14
CA GLU A 159 18.40 7.17 3.54
C GLU A 159 18.30 8.64 3.90
N HIS A 160 17.12 9.09 4.32
CA HIS A 160 16.85 10.47 4.69
C HIS A 160 15.91 10.56 5.90
N ASP A 161 15.93 11.71 6.55
CA ASP A 161 14.94 12.11 7.55
C ASP A 161 13.69 12.69 6.84
N PHE A 162 12.61 11.91 6.81
CA PHE A 162 11.35 12.26 6.16
C PHE A 162 10.35 12.99 7.08
N SER A 163 10.81 13.73 8.08
CA SER A 163 9.95 14.49 9.00
C SER A 163 9.00 15.45 8.29
N SER A 164 9.42 16.07 7.17
CA SER A 164 8.56 16.95 6.35
C SER A 164 7.37 16.22 5.69
N PHE A 165 7.46 14.91 5.56
CA PHE A 165 6.42 14.09 4.93
C PHE A 165 5.65 13.22 5.95
N ARG A 166 5.86 13.45 7.24
CA ARG A 166 5.28 12.69 8.34
C ARG A 166 3.99 13.34 8.84
N SER A 167 2.93 12.54 9.06
CA SER A 167 1.76 13.00 9.83
C SER A 167 2.11 13.24 11.30
N SER A 168 1.45 14.21 11.94
CA SER A 168 1.57 14.47 13.38
C SER A 168 1.19 13.25 14.25
N GLU A 169 0.28 12.42 13.77
CA GLU A 169 -0.20 11.21 14.46
C GLU A 169 0.69 9.98 14.27
N CYS A 170 1.82 10.13 13.57
CA CYS A 170 2.69 9.01 13.23
C CYS A 170 3.39 8.42 14.46
N GLN A 171 3.14 7.14 14.73
CA GLN A 171 3.71 6.39 15.86
C GLN A 171 5.13 5.84 15.60
N SER A 172 5.74 6.10 14.42
CA SER A 172 7.09 5.61 14.12
C SER A 172 8.12 6.22 15.07
N LYS A 173 9.00 5.40 15.66
CA LYS A 173 10.05 5.85 16.58
C LYS A 173 11.09 6.76 15.91
N THR A 174 11.38 6.53 14.62
CA THR A 174 12.35 7.34 13.86
C THR A 174 11.73 7.82 12.56
N PRO A 175 11.97 9.08 12.15
CA PRO A 175 11.57 9.61 10.85
C PRO A 175 12.51 9.19 9.71
N VAL A 176 13.65 8.58 10.04
CA VAL A 176 14.63 8.15 9.05
C VAL A 176 14.14 6.89 8.35
N LYS A 177 14.08 6.95 7.01
CA LYS A 177 13.68 5.85 6.13
C LYS A 177 14.58 5.82 4.90
N THR A 178 14.59 4.68 4.21
CA THR A 178 15.32 4.52 2.96
C THR A 178 14.33 4.29 1.82
N ILE A 179 14.33 5.18 0.84
CA ILE A 179 13.62 4.98 -0.44
C ILE A 179 14.61 4.35 -1.42
N TYR A 180 14.23 3.20 -1.99
CA TYR A 180 15.05 2.47 -2.96
C TYR A 180 14.81 2.94 -4.39
N SER A 181 13.57 3.25 -4.74
CA SER A 181 13.20 3.77 -6.06
C SER A 181 11.89 4.53 -6.04
N ILE A 182 11.78 5.51 -6.94
CA ILE A 182 10.54 6.21 -7.28
C ILE A 182 10.43 6.18 -8.79
N GLU A 183 9.40 5.54 -9.32
CA GLU A 183 9.08 5.52 -10.74
C GLU A 183 7.81 6.33 -10.98
N ILE A 184 7.85 7.23 -11.96
CA ILE A 184 6.70 8.04 -12.38
C ILE A 184 6.36 7.66 -13.81
N ILE A 185 5.21 7.01 -14.00
CA ILE A 185 4.73 6.44 -15.25
C ILE A 185 3.51 7.25 -15.69
N ALA A 186 3.62 7.95 -16.82
CA ALA A 186 2.57 8.81 -17.34
C ALA A 186 1.96 8.23 -18.62
N GLU A 187 0.66 7.96 -18.59
CA GLU A 187 -0.15 7.49 -19.72
C GLU A 187 -1.47 8.28 -19.71
N GLN A 188 -1.41 9.50 -20.23
CA GLN A 188 -2.53 10.44 -20.18
C GLN A 188 -3.87 9.77 -20.52
N PRO A 189 -4.93 9.91 -19.69
CA PRO A 189 -5.08 10.83 -18.55
C PRO A 189 -4.58 10.27 -17.22
N TRP A 190 -3.79 9.20 -17.22
CA TRP A 190 -3.31 8.50 -16.02
C TRP A 190 -1.87 8.86 -15.69
N LEU A 191 -1.59 8.92 -14.39
CA LEU A 191 -0.27 9.05 -13.81
C LEU A 191 -0.14 8.08 -12.65
N TYR A 192 0.97 7.35 -12.61
CA TYR A 192 1.24 6.39 -11.56
C TYR A 192 2.58 6.68 -10.91
N PHE A 193 2.62 6.57 -9.58
CA PHE A 193 3.84 6.61 -8.80
C PHE A 193 4.06 5.22 -8.22
N ARG A 194 5.20 4.60 -8.50
CA ARG A 194 5.61 3.35 -7.88
C ARG A 194 6.81 3.64 -6.98
N ILE A 195 6.64 3.43 -5.68
CA ILE A 195 7.62 3.84 -4.66
C ILE A 195 7.99 2.64 -3.81
N ARG A 196 9.28 2.32 -3.76
CA ARG A 196 9.85 1.22 -2.99
C ARG A 196 10.74 1.76 -1.87
N GLY A 197 10.66 1.16 -0.69
CA GLY A 197 11.49 1.55 0.45
C GLY A 197 11.44 0.53 1.58
N ASN A 198 12.32 0.72 2.57
CA ASN A 198 12.38 -0.19 3.72
C ASN A 198 11.13 -0.09 4.61
N ALA A 199 10.61 1.11 4.78
CA ALA A 199 9.39 1.42 5.51
C ALA A 199 8.91 2.84 5.16
N PHE A 200 7.66 3.14 5.51
CA PHE A 200 7.08 4.46 5.28
C PHE A 200 6.43 5.00 6.56
N LEU A 201 6.45 6.32 6.70
CA LEU A 201 5.77 7.02 7.78
C LEU A 201 4.28 7.18 7.45
N HIS A 202 3.47 7.40 8.47
CA HIS A 202 2.05 7.71 8.30
C HIS A 202 1.87 8.91 7.37
N HIS A 203 1.04 8.76 6.34
CA HIS A 203 0.77 9.69 5.23
C HIS A 203 1.96 10.00 4.30
N MET A 204 3.13 9.39 4.47
CA MET A 204 4.35 9.76 3.73
C MET A 204 4.16 9.74 2.22
N ILE A 205 3.63 8.66 1.64
CA ILE A 205 3.41 8.56 0.19
C ILE A 205 2.48 9.66 -0.31
N ARG A 206 1.37 9.87 0.37
CA ARG A 206 0.36 10.88 0.01
C ARG A 206 0.92 12.31 0.11
N ASN A 207 1.80 12.57 1.05
CA ASN A 207 2.49 13.85 1.19
C ASN A 207 3.53 14.06 0.07
N LEU A 208 4.26 13.02 -0.32
CA LEU A 208 5.17 13.03 -1.47
C LEU A 208 4.40 13.31 -2.77
N VAL A 209 3.27 12.59 -3.00
CA VAL A 209 2.42 12.82 -4.18
C VAL A 209 1.91 14.26 -4.21
N GLY A 210 1.45 14.82 -3.08
CA GLY A 210 1.06 16.22 -3.01
C GLY A 210 2.17 17.17 -3.45
N CYS A 211 3.42 16.94 -3.04
CA CYS A 211 4.56 17.76 -3.45
C CYS A 211 4.89 17.57 -4.94
N PHE A 212 4.89 16.33 -5.45
CA PHE A 212 5.08 16.08 -6.89
C PHE A 212 4.05 16.82 -7.74
N LEU A 213 2.80 16.85 -7.31
CA LEU A 213 1.75 17.56 -8.05
C LEU A 213 1.92 19.09 -8.05
N GLN A 214 2.48 19.69 -7.00
CA GLN A 214 2.83 21.12 -7.03
C GLN A 214 3.91 21.42 -8.07
N ILE A 215 4.91 20.52 -8.19
CA ILE A 215 5.99 20.63 -9.17
C ILE A 215 5.46 20.37 -10.58
N GLY A 216 4.72 19.29 -10.79
CA GLY A 216 4.17 18.95 -12.10
C GLY A 216 3.19 19.98 -12.66
N GLN A 217 2.52 20.76 -11.80
CA GLN A 217 1.68 21.89 -12.20
C GLN A 217 2.49 23.19 -12.43
N GLY A 218 3.82 23.16 -12.27
CA GLY A 218 4.67 24.37 -12.37
C GLY A 218 4.48 25.39 -11.25
N ARG A 219 3.82 25.02 -10.14
CA ARG A 219 3.63 25.90 -8.97
C ARG A 219 4.87 25.96 -8.11
N GLN A 220 5.70 24.93 -8.17
CA GLN A 220 7.00 24.83 -7.52
C GLN A 220 8.05 24.32 -8.51
N ARG A 221 9.31 24.73 -8.34
CA ARG A 221 10.45 24.24 -9.12
C ARG A 221 10.91 22.85 -8.60
N PRO A 222 11.63 22.03 -9.38
CA PRO A 222 12.07 20.70 -8.95
C PRO A 222 12.91 20.72 -7.66
N GLU A 223 13.78 21.71 -7.47
CA GLU A 223 14.67 21.84 -6.30
C GLU A 223 13.90 22.06 -5.00
N TRP A 224 12.65 22.54 -5.06
CA TRP A 224 11.80 22.71 -3.89
C TRP A 224 11.60 21.39 -3.12
N MET A 225 11.60 20.22 -3.80
CA MET A 225 11.51 18.93 -3.10
C MET A 225 12.68 18.73 -2.13
N ALA A 226 13.90 19.07 -2.54
CA ALA A 226 15.09 19.00 -1.68
C ALA A 226 15.02 20.00 -0.52
N GLU A 227 14.47 21.18 -0.74
CA GLU A 227 14.26 22.20 0.31
C GLU A 227 13.24 21.69 1.36
N VAL A 228 12.13 21.08 0.91
CA VAL A 228 11.13 20.45 1.79
C VAL A 228 11.76 19.32 2.60
N LEU A 229 12.56 18.44 1.97
CA LEU A 229 13.24 17.35 2.66
C LEU A 229 14.20 17.89 3.74
N ALA A 230 15.03 18.85 3.39
CA ALA A 230 16.03 19.43 4.28
C ALA A 230 15.42 20.17 5.48
N ALA A 231 14.26 20.78 5.32
CA ALA A 231 13.62 21.58 6.36
C ALA A 231 13.08 20.76 7.54
N LYS A 232 12.85 19.46 7.38
CA LYS A 232 12.29 18.58 8.43
C LYS A 232 11.02 19.14 9.09
N ASN A 233 10.24 19.87 8.32
CA ASN A 233 9.04 20.58 8.77
C ASN A 233 7.85 20.27 7.85
N ARG A 234 6.82 19.61 8.41
CA ARG A 234 5.61 19.25 7.68
C ARG A 234 4.84 20.45 7.10
N GLN A 235 4.94 21.60 7.71
CA GLN A 235 4.16 22.78 7.34
C GLN A 235 4.58 23.39 5.99
N ILE A 236 5.81 23.16 5.53
CA ILE A 236 6.28 23.66 4.23
C ILE A 236 5.98 22.71 3.07
N ALA A 237 5.67 21.47 3.35
CA ALA A 237 5.26 20.49 2.34
C ALA A 237 3.81 20.75 1.88
N ALA A 238 3.48 20.24 0.69
CA ALA A 238 2.12 20.31 0.17
C ALA A 238 1.10 19.64 1.11
N PRO A 239 -0.20 19.98 1.02
CA PRO A 239 -1.26 19.26 1.70
C PRO A 239 -1.24 17.77 1.37
N THR A 240 -1.66 16.94 2.34
CA THR A 240 -1.79 15.48 2.14
C THR A 240 -2.79 15.22 1.01
N PHE A 241 -2.36 14.49 -0.01
CA PHE A 241 -3.24 14.15 -1.12
C PHE A 241 -4.20 13.02 -0.75
N MET A 242 -5.26 12.83 -1.53
CA MET A 242 -6.35 11.87 -1.22
C MET A 242 -5.84 10.43 -1.12
N ALA A 243 -6.58 9.60 -0.38
CA ALA A 243 -6.22 8.19 -0.12
C ALA A 243 -6.57 7.26 -1.29
N ASP A 244 -7.64 7.57 -2.02
CA ASP A 244 -8.32 6.70 -3.00
C ASP A 244 -7.40 6.08 -4.07
N GLY A 245 -6.28 6.71 -4.37
CA GLY A 245 -5.33 6.20 -5.35
C GLY A 245 -4.20 5.35 -4.79
N LEU A 246 -4.10 5.18 -3.47
CA LEU A 246 -2.96 4.53 -2.83
C LEU A 246 -3.19 3.04 -2.61
N TYR A 247 -2.23 2.23 -3.04
CA TYR A 247 -2.22 0.77 -2.91
C TYR A 247 -0.93 0.31 -2.26
N LEU A 248 -1.02 -0.47 -1.17
CA LEU A 248 0.09 -1.30 -0.71
C LEU A 248 0.19 -2.48 -1.69
N ALA A 249 1.17 -2.40 -2.61
CA ALA A 249 1.25 -3.32 -3.74
C ALA A 249 2.01 -4.61 -3.41
N LYS A 250 3.14 -4.49 -2.69
CA LYS A 250 4.00 -5.64 -2.42
C LYS A 250 4.79 -5.46 -1.13
N ILE A 251 5.07 -6.59 -0.47
CA ILE A 251 5.95 -6.66 0.70
C ILE A 251 6.97 -7.75 0.43
N GLN A 252 8.23 -7.48 0.75
CA GLN A 252 9.33 -8.43 0.55
C GLN A 252 9.85 -8.95 1.89
N TYR A 253 10.12 -10.24 1.90
CA TYR A 253 10.65 -10.99 3.03
C TYR A 253 11.90 -11.77 2.61
N PRO A 254 12.81 -12.12 3.54
CA PRO A 254 13.90 -13.06 3.29
C PRO A 254 13.39 -14.36 2.64
N GLU A 255 14.18 -14.88 1.70
CA GLU A 255 13.82 -16.06 0.89
C GLU A 255 13.56 -17.31 1.74
N GLU A 256 14.18 -17.42 2.91
CA GLU A 256 14.01 -18.52 3.87
C GLU A 256 12.57 -18.72 4.32
N PHE A 257 11.76 -17.64 4.38
CA PHE A 257 10.33 -17.74 4.71
C PHE A 257 9.47 -18.17 3.53
N ALA A 258 10.00 -18.13 2.31
CA ALA A 258 9.33 -18.51 1.05
C ALA A 258 7.90 -17.97 0.95
N ILE A 259 7.69 -16.69 1.29
CA ILE A 259 6.39 -16.02 1.25
C ILE A 259 5.96 -15.85 -0.21
N PRO A 260 4.74 -16.30 -0.60
CA PRO A 260 4.25 -16.17 -1.97
C PRO A 260 4.18 -14.72 -2.45
N ALA A 261 4.45 -14.52 -3.73
CA ALA A 261 4.27 -13.22 -4.37
C ALA A 261 2.78 -12.84 -4.44
N PRO A 262 2.42 -11.55 -4.36
CA PRO A 262 1.04 -11.11 -4.52
C PRO A 262 0.55 -11.30 -5.97
N TRP A 263 -0.76 -11.53 -6.14
CA TRP A 263 -1.41 -11.68 -7.45
C TRP A 263 -1.78 -10.32 -8.04
N LEU A 264 -0.78 -9.52 -8.37
CA LEU A 264 -0.98 -8.15 -8.88
C LEU A 264 -1.73 -8.11 -10.22
N GLU A 265 -1.66 -9.19 -11.01
CA GLU A 265 -2.37 -9.34 -12.29
C GLU A 265 -3.89 -9.34 -12.18
N ASN A 266 -4.44 -9.60 -11.00
CA ASN A 266 -5.87 -9.54 -10.74
C ASN A 266 -6.36 -8.12 -10.46
N SER A 267 -5.45 -7.13 -10.47
CA SER A 267 -5.81 -5.72 -10.30
C SER A 267 -6.20 -5.05 -11.62
N TRP A 268 -6.88 -3.91 -11.52
CA TRP A 268 -7.18 -3.07 -12.68
C TRP A 268 -5.98 -2.24 -13.18
N LEU A 269 -4.87 -2.23 -12.42
CA LEU A 269 -3.66 -1.48 -12.76
C LEU A 269 -2.97 -2.07 -13.99
N PRO A 270 -2.43 -1.22 -14.89
CA PRO A 270 -1.79 -1.68 -16.12
C PRO A 270 -0.54 -2.53 -15.83
N PRO A 271 -0.21 -3.52 -16.69
CA PRO A 271 0.94 -4.41 -16.52
C PRO A 271 2.27 -3.69 -16.28
N GLN A 272 2.54 -2.59 -16.97
CA GLN A 272 3.76 -1.79 -16.81
C GLN A 272 3.86 -1.13 -15.42
N VAL A 273 2.73 -0.85 -14.78
CA VAL A 273 2.67 -0.26 -13.45
C VAL A 273 2.94 -1.31 -12.37
N ILE A 274 2.44 -2.53 -12.57
CA ILE A 274 2.66 -3.65 -11.64
C ILE A 274 3.99 -4.40 -11.87
N GLY A 275 4.84 -3.90 -12.78
CA GLY A 275 6.19 -4.45 -13.00
C GLY A 275 6.25 -5.72 -13.84
N LYS A 276 5.19 -6.07 -14.58
CA LYS A 276 5.27 -7.11 -15.62
C LYS A 276 5.83 -6.50 -16.90
N GLN A 277 7.01 -6.95 -17.33
CA GLN A 277 7.47 -6.72 -18.70
C GLN A 277 6.49 -7.43 -19.65
N LYS A 278 6.12 -6.76 -20.76
CA LYS A 278 5.43 -7.44 -21.87
C LYS A 278 6.26 -8.66 -22.23
N GLN A 279 5.75 -9.86 -21.99
CA GLN A 279 6.31 -11.04 -22.64
C GLN A 279 6.12 -10.82 -24.15
N GLU A 280 7.19 -10.50 -24.85
CA GLU A 280 7.20 -10.60 -26.31
C GLU A 280 6.87 -12.04 -26.64
N HIS A 281 5.67 -12.27 -27.15
CA HIS A 281 5.33 -13.53 -27.78
C HIS A 281 6.28 -13.70 -28.96
N LYS A 282 7.40 -14.39 -28.76
CA LYS A 282 8.10 -15.01 -29.88
C LYS A 282 7.14 -16.04 -30.47
N LYS A 283 6.48 -15.61 -31.57
CA LYS A 283 5.84 -16.55 -32.48
C LYS A 283 6.95 -17.44 -33.04
N SER A 284 7.00 -18.68 -32.59
CA SER A 284 7.71 -19.77 -33.27
C SER A 284 6.87 -20.26 -34.45
#